data_b19b948d0dff8488bcaae8b0fb3cfb4c
#
_entry.id   b19b948d0dff8488bcaae8b0fb3cfb4c
#
_cell.length_a   1.000
_cell.length_b   1.000
_cell.length_c   1.000
_cell.angle_alpha   90.00
_cell.angle_beta   90.00
_cell.angle_gamma   90.00
#
_symmetry.space_group_name_H-M   'P 1'
#
loop_
_entity.id
_entity.type
_entity.pdbx_description
1 polymer ?
#
loop_
_entity_poly.entity_id
_entity_poly.type
_entity_poly.pdbx_seq_one_letter_code
_entity_poly.pdbx_strand_id
1 'polypeptide(L)'
;AKLYKSKKAFLRSAAVKACSFVKKQLNYAKSIVLPGMTNTNVLEFGSKTMVPQGMTFAGSYLLVSAYDSKRIDNSVVYVMSRSSKKLLTTVVLPNKTHAGGLAYDGRNLWICQSTYLRSISFAQIKKAAIAKKKYLEIKAYGTKNALGQQAAAVTYYKGLLWVASYSESNSGYLGSYRIADKTGKPVLTVCGRIKLPNRVQGLTFTSNGRLILSRSCQTNSTKRGYLHQMDVYKPNLKKAGAGKITLGKRNKVINMPSMNEEIAVSGKYLYVNFESVQFTSATKRVDRICAFKVAAVTKKEKAKKSTKKRTKK
;
A
#
# COMPACT_ATOMS: atom_id res chain seq x y z
N ALA A 1 -0.16 -11.38 13.81
CA ALA A 1 -1.10 -11.02 14.87
C ALA A 1 -2.54 -11.23 14.44
N LYS A 2 -3.24 -12.06 15.12
CA LYS A 2 -4.60 -12.43 14.75
C LYS A 2 -5.57 -11.88 15.79
N LEU A 3 -6.29 -10.78 15.46
CA LEU A 3 -7.35 -10.24 16.32
C LEU A 3 -8.61 -11.09 16.28
N TYR A 4 -8.93 -11.62 15.09
CA TYR A 4 -10.17 -12.36 14.86
C TYR A 4 -9.89 -13.86 14.74
N LYS A 5 -10.39 -14.64 15.69
CA LYS A 5 -10.16 -16.09 15.79
C LYS A 5 -10.75 -16.89 14.62
N SER A 6 -11.80 -16.37 13.95
CA SER A 6 -12.49 -17.08 12.87
C SER A 6 -12.92 -16.13 11.74
N LYS A 7 -13.28 -16.71 10.57
CA LYS A 7 -13.93 -16.01 9.47
C LYS A 7 -15.20 -15.30 9.92
N LYS A 8 -16.06 -16.00 10.69
CA LYS A 8 -17.31 -15.45 11.22
C LYS A 8 -17.06 -14.24 12.11
N ALA A 9 -16.07 -14.31 13.02
CA ALA A 9 -15.69 -13.19 13.88
C ALA A 9 -15.23 -11.97 13.09
N PHE A 10 -14.36 -12.15 12.08
CA PHE A 10 -13.91 -11.07 11.22
C PHE A 10 -15.06 -10.43 10.42
N LEU A 11 -15.89 -11.23 9.76
CA LEU A 11 -17.01 -10.72 8.95
C LEU A 11 -18.08 -10.02 9.79
N ARG A 12 -18.19 -10.32 11.07
CA ARG A 12 -19.06 -9.65 12.04
C ARG A 12 -18.43 -8.43 12.73
N SER A 13 -17.16 -8.16 12.46
CA SER A 13 -16.46 -7.04 13.09
C SER A 13 -17.04 -5.69 12.66
N ALA A 14 -16.85 -4.65 13.48
CA ALA A 14 -17.22 -3.29 13.16
C ALA A 14 -16.55 -2.78 11.88
N ALA A 15 -15.31 -3.21 11.62
CA ALA A 15 -14.57 -2.86 10.41
C ALA A 15 -15.30 -3.30 9.13
N VAL A 16 -15.80 -4.55 9.10
CA VAL A 16 -16.49 -5.09 7.92
C VAL A 16 -17.93 -4.57 7.84
N LYS A 17 -18.65 -4.52 8.97
CA LYS A 17 -20.06 -4.07 8.99
C LYS A 17 -20.22 -2.62 8.54
N ALA A 18 -19.28 -1.75 8.88
CA ALA A 18 -19.32 -0.33 8.53
C ALA A 18 -19.09 -0.04 7.04
N CYS A 19 -18.58 -1.02 6.27
CA CYS A 19 -18.19 -0.83 4.88
C CYS A 19 -18.94 -1.80 3.96
N SER A 20 -20.01 -1.34 3.32
CA SER A 20 -20.87 -2.20 2.48
C SER A 20 -20.10 -2.88 1.34
N PHE A 21 -19.13 -2.21 0.74
CA PHE A 21 -18.27 -2.80 -0.28
C PHE A 21 -17.45 -3.96 0.29
N VAL A 22 -16.79 -3.76 1.42
CA VAL A 22 -15.98 -4.81 2.08
C VAL A 22 -16.86 -6.00 2.45
N LYS A 23 -18.02 -5.76 3.07
CA LYS A 23 -18.99 -6.81 3.41
C LYS A 23 -19.39 -7.67 2.20
N LYS A 24 -19.60 -7.03 1.03
CA LYS A 24 -20.08 -7.72 -0.18
C LYS A 24 -18.97 -8.33 -1.03
N GLN A 25 -17.79 -7.71 -1.07
CA GLN A 25 -16.77 -8.01 -2.08
C GLN A 25 -15.50 -8.65 -1.53
N LEU A 26 -15.35 -8.73 -0.19
CA LEU A 26 -14.16 -9.32 0.42
C LEU A 26 -14.01 -10.80 0.04
N ASN A 27 -12.85 -11.14 -0.54
CA ASN A 27 -12.43 -12.52 -0.68
C ASN A 27 -11.62 -12.93 0.55
N TYR A 28 -12.29 -13.50 1.54
CA TYR A 28 -11.64 -13.92 2.77
C TYR A 28 -10.56 -14.99 2.55
N ALA A 29 -10.79 -15.93 1.64
CA ALA A 29 -9.85 -17.01 1.35
C ALA A 29 -8.53 -16.51 0.75
N LYS A 30 -8.57 -15.39 0.00
CA LYS A 30 -7.38 -14.75 -0.56
C LYS A 30 -6.74 -13.73 0.39
N SER A 31 -7.44 -13.30 1.41
CA SER A 31 -6.91 -12.36 2.41
C SER A 31 -5.80 -13.01 3.24
N ILE A 32 -4.87 -12.21 3.74
CA ILE A 32 -3.64 -12.67 4.39
C ILE A 32 -3.53 -12.01 5.75
N VAL A 33 -3.43 -12.80 6.83
CA VAL A 33 -3.20 -12.27 8.18
C VAL A 33 -1.79 -11.68 8.23
N LEU A 34 -1.69 -10.46 8.75
CA LEU A 34 -0.42 -9.77 8.87
C LEU A 34 0.48 -10.44 9.92
N PRO A 35 1.76 -10.67 9.62
CA PRO A 35 2.69 -11.22 10.59
C PRO A 35 3.11 -10.14 11.61
N GLY A 36 3.40 -10.54 12.81
CA GLY A 36 4.14 -9.74 13.79
C GLY A 36 3.47 -8.51 14.38
N MET A 37 2.21 -8.21 14.05
CA MET A 37 1.54 -6.97 14.45
C MET A 37 1.27 -6.86 15.96
N THR A 38 0.93 -7.95 16.62
CA THR A 38 0.67 -7.99 18.05
C THR A 38 1.60 -8.94 18.81
N ASN A 39 2.42 -9.69 18.08
CA ASN A 39 3.42 -10.59 18.64
C ASN A 39 4.61 -10.65 17.69
N THR A 40 5.67 -9.97 18.06
CA THR A 40 6.88 -9.79 17.27
C THR A 40 8.01 -10.71 17.70
N ASN A 41 7.72 -11.86 18.25
CA ASN A 41 8.72 -12.93 18.41
C ASN A 41 9.42 -13.30 17.09
N VAL A 42 9.06 -12.62 16.02
CA VAL A 42 9.68 -12.69 14.69
C VAL A 42 11.05 -12.02 14.67
N LEU A 43 11.23 -10.94 15.47
CA LEU A 43 12.50 -10.24 15.63
C LEU A 43 13.15 -10.66 16.95
N GLU A 44 14.46 -10.87 16.94
CA GLU A 44 15.22 -11.15 18.17
C GLU A 44 15.09 -10.03 19.21
N PHE A 45 14.85 -8.81 18.74
CA PHE A 45 14.65 -7.60 19.56
C PHE A 45 13.31 -7.54 20.26
N GLY A 46 12.35 -8.39 19.90
CA GLY A 46 11.06 -8.50 20.59
C GLY A 46 10.14 -7.28 20.46
N SER A 47 10.29 -6.43 19.43
CA SER A 47 9.37 -5.31 19.21
C SER A 47 7.92 -5.77 19.11
N LYS A 48 7.03 -5.14 19.87
CA LYS A 48 5.57 -5.41 19.86
C LYS A 48 4.77 -4.26 19.26
N THR A 49 5.45 -3.32 18.62
CA THR A 49 4.89 -2.03 18.20
C THR A 49 5.10 -1.75 16.71
N MET A 50 5.35 -2.81 15.91
CA MET A 50 5.50 -2.70 14.46
C MET A 50 4.18 -2.36 13.78
N VAL A 51 4.17 -1.29 13.00
CA VAL A 51 3.01 -0.76 12.27
C VAL A 51 3.20 -1.05 10.77
N PRO A 52 2.32 -1.82 10.11
CA PRO A 52 2.45 -2.13 8.69
C PRO A 52 2.16 -0.89 7.84
N GLN A 53 2.90 -0.75 6.75
CA GLN A 53 2.83 0.39 5.84
C GLN A 53 2.77 -0.04 4.38
N GLY A 54 3.92 -0.14 3.70
CA GLY A 54 4.04 -0.48 2.31
C GLY A 54 3.80 -1.95 2.02
N MET A 55 3.41 -2.24 0.78
CA MET A 55 3.17 -3.60 0.33
C MET A 55 3.45 -3.73 -1.17
N THR A 56 4.12 -4.82 -1.56
CA THR A 56 4.30 -5.17 -2.97
C THR A 56 4.41 -6.67 -3.18
N PHE A 57 4.16 -7.12 -4.41
CA PHE A 57 4.41 -8.51 -4.83
C PHE A 57 5.70 -8.61 -5.65
N ALA A 58 6.53 -9.60 -5.33
CA ALA A 58 7.77 -9.90 -6.02
C ALA A 58 7.85 -11.39 -6.34
N GLY A 59 7.44 -11.79 -7.55
CA GLY A 59 7.33 -13.20 -7.93
C GLY A 59 6.39 -13.99 -7.01
N SER A 60 6.90 -15.03 -6.35
CA SER A 60 6.17 -15.87 -5.39
C SER A 60 6.09 -15.26 -3.98
N TYR A 61 6.56 -14.05 -3.78
CA TYR A 61 6.60 -13.39 -2.48
C TYR A 61 5.62 -12.23 -2.39
N LEU A 62 5.11 -12.02 -1.18
CA LEU A 62 4.47 -10.78 -0.74
C LEU A 62 5.41 -10.11 0.26
N LEU A 63 5.71 -8.85 0.04
CA LEU A 63 6.55 -8.02 0.90
C LEU A 63 5.70 -6.97 1.59
N VAL A 64 5.86 -6.83 2.91
CA VAL A 64 5.12 -5.84 3.72
C VAL A 64 6.11 -5.12 4.61
N SER A 65 6.24 -3.80 4.47
CA SER A 65 7.07 -3.00 5.38
C SER A 65 6.32 -2.69 6.67
N ALA A 66 7.09 -2.49 7.74
CA ALA A 66 6.58 -2.00 9.01
C ALA A 66 7.64 -1.16 9.72
N TYR A 67 7.18 -0.16 10.46
CA TYR A 67 8.04 0.65 11.33
C TYR A 67 7.64 0.44 12.81
N ASP A 68 8.59 0.63 13.70
CA ASP A 68 8.29 0.63 15.13
C ASP A 68 7.66 1.97 15.56
N SER A 69 6.42 1.96 16.05
CA SER A 69 5.71 3.16 16.48
C SER A 69 6.41 3.87 17.67
N LYS A 70 7.19 3.15 18.44
CA LYS A 70 8.02 3.70 19.53
C LYS A 70 9.38 4.19 19.07
N ARG A 71 9.76 3.95 17.81
CA ARG A 71 11.08 4.31 17.26
C ARG A 71 12.26 3.74 18.05
N ILE A 72 12.10 2.60 18.69
CA ILE A 72 13.15 1.88 19.40
C ILE A 72 13.90 0.98 18.41
N ASP A 73 13.17 0.15 17.68
CA ASP A 73 13.73 -0.81 16.73
C ASP A 73 13.77 -0.28 15.28
N ASN A 74 14.69 -0.82 14.49
CA ASN A 74 14.75 -0.56 13.07
C ASN A 74 13.50 -1.06 12.36
N SER A 75 13.13 -0.37 11.30
CA SER A 75 12.02 -0.79 10.44
C SER A 75 12.34 -2.08 9.71
N VAL A 76 11.31 -2.81 9.30
CA VAL A 76 11.44 -4.14 8.70
C VAL A 76 10.66 -4.27 7.41
N VAL A 77 11.00 -5.30 6.62
CA VAL A 77 10.15 -5.82 5.55
C VAL A 77 9.92 -7.31 5.82
N TYR A 78 8.68 -7.66 6.07
CA TYR A 78 8.25 -9.06 6.18
C TYR A 78 8.16 -9.67 4.79
N VAL A 79 8.80 -10.81 4.60
CA VAL A 79 8.81 -11.59 3.35
C VAL A 79 7.92 -12.81 3.54
N MET A 80 6.79 -12.83 2.84
CA MET A 80 5.80 -13.88 2.98
C MET A 80 5.69 -14.70 1.69
N SER A 81 5.39 -15.98 1.82
CA SER A 81 4.98 -16.82 0.69
C SER A 81 3.58 -16.44 0.24
N ARG A 82 3.38 -16.17 -1.05
CA ARG A 82 2.05 -15.91 -1.63
C ARG A 82 1.12 -17.12 -1.58
N SER A 83 1.66 -18.32 -1.77
CA SER A 83 0.88 -19.56 -1.80
C SER A 83 0.48 -20.00 -0.41
N SER A 84 1.45 -20.16 0.49
CA SER A 84 1.20 -20.65 1.85
C SER A 84 0.77 -19.55 2.83
N LYS A 85 0.95 -18.27 2.48
CA LYS A 85 0.70 -17.08 3.33
C LYS A 85 1.50 -17.09 4.64
N LYS A 86 2.57 -17.88 4.71
CA LYS A 86 3.47 -17.96 5.86
C LYS A 86 4.61 -16.95 5.72
N LEU A 87 5.06 -16.43 6.85
CA LEU A 87 6.29 -15.65 6.93
C LEU A 87 7.48 -16.57 6.63
N LEU A 88 8.36 -16.13 5.74
CA LEU A 88 9.57 -16.86 5.34
C LEU A 88 10.82 -16.30 6.00
N THR A 89 10.95 -14.98 6.01
CA THR A 89 12.05 -14.24 6.65
C THR A 89 11.62 -12.80 6.91
N THR A 90 12.36 -12.12 7.77
CA THR A 90 12.19 -10.68 8.04
C THR A 90 13.47 -9.96 7.61
N VAL A 91 13.33 -8.93 6.79
CA VAL A 91 14.43 -8.03 6.41
C VAL A 91 14.45 -6.87 7.39
N VAL A 92 15.54 -6.71 8.14
CA VAL A 92 15.76 -5.59 9.04
C VAL A 92 16.46 -4.49 8.26
N LEU A 93 15.83 -3.31 8.21
CA LEU A 93 16.35 -2.14 7.50
C LEU A 93 17.44 -1.43 8.32
N PRO A 94 18.33 -0.64 7.67
CA PRO A 94 19.43 0.02 8.37
C PRO A 94 19.03 1.12 9.34
N ASN A 95 17.77 1.51 9.36
CA ASN A 95 17.29 2.65 10.15
C ASN A 95 15.82 2.53 10.58
N LYS A 96 15.40 3.46 11.42
CA LYS A 96 14.04 3.58 11.97
C LYS A 96 13.13 4.42 11.08
N THR A 97 13.19 4.21 9.76
CA THR A 97 12.40 4.95 8.78
C THR A 97 10.91 4.60 8.87
N HIS A 98 10.04 5.47 8.35
CA HIS A 98 8.61 5.14 8.22
C HIS A 98 8.35 3.98 7.25
N ALA A 99 9.21 3.81 6.23
CA ALA A 99 9.11 2.76 5.20
C ALA A 99 7.71 2.69 4.55
N GLY A 100 7.21 3.85 4.08
CA GLY A 100 5.81 4.05 3.70
C GLY A 100 5.37 3.17 2.55
N GLY A 101 5.95 3.29 1.35
CA GLY A 101 5.58 2.50 0.19
C GLY A 101 6.64 1.51 -0.24
N LEU A 102 6.23 0.41 -0.88
CA LEU A 102 7.10 -0.59 -1.48
C LEU A 102 6.77 -0.82 -2.95
N ALA A 103 7.79 -0.95 -3.80
CA ALA A 103 7.64 -1.41 -5.17
C ALA A 103 8.75 -2.39 -5.56
N TYR A 104 8.42 -3.32 -6.45
CA TYR A 104 9.38 -4.26 -7.06
C TYR A 104 9.46 -4.04 -8.56
N ASP A 105 10.66 -3.78 -9.09
CA ASP A 105 10.88 -3.46 -10.50
C ASP A 105 11.35 -4.67 -11.34
N GLY A 106 11.37 -5.86 -10.76
CA GLY A 106 11.92 -7.08 -11.35
C GLY A 106 13.35 -7.40 -10.86
N ARG A 107 14.04 -6.44 -10.21
CA ARG A 107 15.42 -6.60 -9.73
C ARG A 107 15.63 -6.04 -8.33
N ASN A 108 15.07 -4.88 -8.04
CA ASN A 108 15.23 -4.18 -6.78
C ASN A 108 13.89 -4.04 -6.05
N LEU A 109 13.94 -4.09 -4.73
CA LEU A 109 12.90 -3.60 -3.85
C LEU A 109 13.15 -2.11 -3.59
N TRP A 110 12.17 -1.28 -3.92
CA TRP A 110 12.16 0.15 -3.68
C TRP A 110 11.35 0.48 -2.44
N ILE A 111 11.87 1.39 -1.61
CA ILE A 111 11.29 1.75 -0.31
C ILE A 111 11.19 3.26 -0.19
N CYS A 112 9.99 3.76 0.09
CA CYS A 112 9.76 5.18 0.37
C CYS A 112 10.32 5.58 1.73
N GLN A 113 11.15 6.64 1.76
CA GLN A 113 11.72 7.18 2.99
C GLN A 113 11.80 8.72 2.92
N SER A 114 10.91 9.41 3.62
CA SER A 114 10.89 10.87 3.61
C SER A 114 10.82 11.44 2.17
N THR A 115 11.85 12.14 1.71
CA THR A 115 11.96 12.69 0.35
C THR A 115 12.81 11.84 -0.59
N TYR A 116 13.07 10.59 -0.22
CA TYR A 116 13.94 9.68 -0.95
C TYR A 116 13.24 8.38 -1.33
N LEU A 117 13.71 7.79 -2.41
CA LEU A 117 13.48 6.39 -2.73
C LEU A 117 14.78 5.61 -2.56
N ARG A 118 14.75 4.59 -1.72
CA ARG A 118 15.87 3.70 -1.44
C ARG A 118 15.67 2.38 -2.16
N SER A 119 16.78 1.74 -2.54
CA SER A 119 16.71 0.41 -3.15
C SER A 119 17.47 -0.63 -2.35
N ILE A 120 16.98 -1.86 -2.42
CA ILE A 120 17.66 -3.07 -1.93
C ILE A 120 17.64 -4.09 -3.07
N SER A 121 18.75 -4.76 -3.33
CA SER A 121 18.79 -5.87 -4.29
C SER A 121 17.86 -6.99 -3.82
N PHE A 122 16.88 -7.36 -4.66
CA PHE A 122 15.94 -8.42 -4.30
C PHE A 122 16.59 -9.80 -4.26
N ALA A 123 17.71 -10.00 -4.96
CA ALA A 123 18.44 -11.26 -4.96
C ALA A 123 18.88 -11.68 -3.55
N GLN A 124 19.36 -10.75 -2.71
CA GLN A 124 19.74 -11.06 -1.33
C GLN A 124 18.53 -11.42 -0.45
N ILE A 125 17.38 -10.76 -0.66
CA ILE A 125 16.14 -11.07 0.04
C ILE A 125 15.66 -12.47 -0.34
N LYS A 126 15.65 -12.79 -1.63
CA LYS A 126 15.29 -14.11 -2.17
C LYS A 126 16.20 -15.21 -1.61
N LYS A 127 17.52 -14.98 -1.58
CA LYS A 127 18.49 -15.92 -1.00
C LYS A 127 18.20 -16.21 0.47
N ALA A 128 17.91 -15.19 1.27
CA ALA A 128 17.56 -15.34 2.68
C ALA A 128 16.23 -16.11 2.88
N ALA A 129 15.23 -15.84 2.06
CA ALA A 129 13.93 -16.53 2.11
C ALA A 129 14.06 -18.02 1.73
N ILE A 130 14.85 -18.35 0.70
CA ILE A 130 15.11 -19.74 0.29
C ILE A 130 15.89 -20.49 1.38
N ALA A 131 16.89 -19.86 1.97
CA ALA A 131 17.68 -20.42 3.06
C ALA A 131 16.92 -20.50 4.40
N LYS A 132 15.66 -20.06 4.43
CA LYS A 132 14.79 -20.02 5.63
C LYS A 132 15.46 -19.31 6.81
N LYS A 133 16.26 -18.27 6.54
CA LYS A 133 16.85 -17.44 7.58
C LYS A 133 15.72 -16.76 8.37
N LYS A 134 15.82 -16.76 9.69
CA LYS A 134 14.84 -16.10 10.55
C LYS A 134 14.74 -14.60 10.20
N TYR A 135 15.88 -13.95 10.00
CA TYR A 135 15.97 -12.57 9.53
C TYR A 135 17.21 -12.34 8.64
N LEU A 136 17.17 -11.24 7.90
CA LEU A 136 18.25 -10.70 7.09
C LEU A 136 18.47 -9.24 7.50
N GLU A 137 19.62 -8.91 8.03
CA GLU A 137 19.99 -7.54 8.33
C GLU A 137 20.60 -6.86 7.09
N ILE A 138 20.07 -5.72 6.71
CA ILE A 138 20.61 -4.89 5.64
C ILE A 138 21.47 -3.80 6.27
N LYS A 139 22.78 -3.87 6.05
CA LYS A 139 23.74 -2.90 6.59
C LYS A 139 23.65 -1.54 5.90
N ALA A 140 23.39 -1.54 4.58
CA ALA A 140 23.25 -0.32 3.78
C ALA A 140 22.26 -0.49 2.64
N TYR A 141 21.60 0.58 2.26
CA TYR A 141 20.79 0.61 1.04
C TYR A 141 21.70 0.65 -0.21
N GLY A 142 21.21 0.11 -1.33
CA GLY A 142 21.90 0.17 -2.61
C GLY A 142 22.03 1.60 -3.13
N THR A 143 20.95 2.37 -3.08
CA THR A 143 20.95 3.78 -3.50
C THR A 143 20.04 4.65 -2.66
N LYS A 144 20.32 5.95 -2.73
CA LYS A 144 19.50 7.03 -2.16
C LYS A 144 19.16 8.01 -3.29
N ASN A 145 17.95 7.94 -3.81
CA ASN A 145 17.48 8.83 -4.86
C ASN A 145 16.58 9.92 -4.28
N ALA A 146 17.01 11.17 -4.35
CA ALA A 146 16.21 12.32 -3.97
C ALA A 146 15.13 12.57 -5.03
N LEU A 147 13.88 12.81 -4.59
CA LEU A 147 12.73 12.93 -5.48
C LEU A 147 12.25 14.37 -5.66
N GLY A 148 12.73 15.32 -4.88
CA GLY A 148 12.21 16.68 -4.84
C GLY A 148 10.74 16.76 -4.36
N GLN A 149 10.23 15.68 -3.75
CA GLN A 149 8.92 15.58 -3.11
C GLN A 149 8.95 14.51 -2.01
N GLN A 150 7.99 14.56 -1.10
CA GLN A 150 7.80 13.47 -0.13
C GLN A 150 7.43 12.17 -0.86
N ALA A 151 7.98 11.06 -0.41
CA ALA A 151 7.66 9.71 -0.88
C ALA A 151 6.83 8.99 0.19
N ALA A 152 5.53 8.86 -0.03
CA ALA A 152 4.63 8.15 0.88
C ALA A 152 4.29 6.75 0.36
N ALA A 153 3.97 6.62 -0.93
CA ALA A 153 3.60 5.38 -1.57
C ALA A 153 4.30 5.25 -2.93
N VAL A 154 4.54 4.02 -3.38
CA VAL A 154 5.20 3.76 -4.65
C VAL A 154 4.69 2.49 -5.32
N THR A 155 4.56 2.51 -6.64
CA THR A 155 4.27 1.32 -7.44
C THR A 155 5.12 1.31 -8.70
N TYR A 156 5.41 0.11 -9.23
CA TYR A 156 6.10 -0.07 -10.52
C TYR A 156 5.08 -0.43 -11.59
N TYR A 157 5.00 0.39 -12.64
CA TYR A 157 4.05 0.17 -13.71
C TYR A 157 4.61 0.65 -15.05
N LYS A 158 4.56 -0.21 -16.08
CA LYS A 158 5.03 0.08 -17.45
C LYS A 158 6.44 0.70 -17.51
N GLY A 159 7.38 0.09 -16.80
CA GLY A 159 8.79 0.50 -16.83
C GLY A 159 9.14 1.72 -15.98
N LEU A 160 8.17 2.30 -15.27
CA LEU A 160 8.36 3.47 -14.42
C LEU A 160 8.00 3.18 -12.96
N LEU A 161 8.71 3.84 -12.06
CA LEU A 161 8.29 3.99 -10.66
C LEU A 161 7.35 5.19 -10.56
N TRP A 162 6.19 4.98 -9.96
CA TRP A 162 5.19 6.01 -9.70
C TRP A 162 5.12 6.25 -8.20
N VAL A 163 5.48 7.45 -7.78
CA VAL A 163 5.62 7.82 -6.36
C VAL A 163 4.59 8.88 -5.99
N ALA A 164 3.74 8.59 -5.02
CA ALA A 164 2.80 9.54 -4.47
C ALA A 164 3.37 10.22 -3.23
N SER A 165 3.14 11.52 -3.11
CA SER A 165 3.36 12.26 -1.87
C SER A 165 2.14 12.23 -0.98
N TYR A 166 2.34 12.26 0.34
CA TYR A 166 1.30 12.48 1.33
C TYR A 166 1.17 13.97 1.66
N SER A 167 -0.04 14.44 1.79
CA SER A 167 -0.38 15.71 2.42
C SER A 167 -1.73 15.54 3.10
N GLU A 168 -1.87 15.99 4.32
CA GLU A 168 -3.14 15.88 5.05
C GLU A 168 -4.19 16.86 4.53
N SER A 169 -3.78 18.07 4.21
CA SER A 169 -4.68 19.19 3.88
C SER A 169 -4.63 19.59 2.41
N ASN A 170 -3.45 19.62 1.83
CA ASN A 170 -3.21 20.12 0.49
C ASN A 170 -3.19 19.01 -0.55
N SER A 171 -3.24 19.37 -1.82
CA SER A 171 -2.99 18.43 -2.92
C SER A 171 -1.58 17.87 -2.82
N GLY A 172 -1.45 16.56 -3.07
CA GLY A 172 -0.17 15.91 -3.26
C GLY A 172 0.25 15.88 -4.73
N TYR A 173 1.32 15.12 -5.00
CA TYR A 173 1.84 14.88 -6.35
C TYR A 173 2.08 13.39 -6.58
N LEU A 174 1.87 12.96 -7.82
CA LEU A 174 2.31 11.67 -8.34
C LEU A 174 3.46 11.94 -9.31
N GLY A 175 4.66 11.58 -8.91
CA GLY A 175 5.84 11.63 -9.77
C GLY A 175 6.05 10.31 -10.50
N SER A 176 6.44 10.36 -11.77
CA SER A 176 6.90 9.19 -12.52
C SER A 176 8.41 9.27 -12.75
N TYR A 177 9.11 8.15 -12.57
CA TYR A 177 10.57 8.09 -12.61
C TYR A 177 11.03 6.89 -13.42
N ARG A 178 11.98 7.13 -14.33
CA ARG A 178 12.69 6.08 -15.07
C ARG A 178 13.89 5.63 -14.26
N ILE A 179 14.13 4.33 -14.26
CA ILE A 179 15.34 3.73 -13.69
C ILE A 179 16.41 3.74 -14.79
N ALA A 180 17.42 4.61 -14.65
CA ALA A 180 18.47 4.78 -15.65
C ALA A 180 19.51 3.64 -15.63
N ASP A 181 19.84 3.14 -14.42
CA ASP A 181 20.72 1.99 -14.22
C ASP A 181 20.04 0.97 -13.31
N LYS A 182 20.06 -0.29 -13.72
CA LYS A 182 19.48 -1.41 -12.97
C LYS A 182 20.54 -2.33 -12.35
N THR A 183 21.82 -1.98 -12.43
CA THR A 183 22.94 -2.84 -12.02
C THR A 183 23.03 -2.98 -10.49
N GLY A 184 23.38 -2.21 -9.72
CA GLY A 184 23.43 -2.28 -8.25
C GLY A 184 23.28 -0.91 -7.61
N LYS A 185 23.42 0.12 -8.44
CA LYS A 185 23.27 1.53 -8.06
C LYS A 185 22.29 2.22 -9.02
N PRO A 186 21.00 1.85 -9.00
CA PRO A 186 20.03 2.43 -9.92
C PRO A 186 19.81 3.90 -9.62
N VAL A 187 19.84 4.72 -10.66
CA VAL A 187 19.60 6.18 -10.62
C VAL A 187 18.23 6.48 -11.20
N LEU A 188 17.48 7.37 -10.56
CA LEU A 188 16.15 7.77 -10.99
C LEU A 188 16.17 9.10 -11.73
N THR A 189 15.52 9.12 -12.89
CA THR A 189 15.28 10.33 -13.67
C THR A 189 13.79 10.64 -13.68
N VAL A 190 13.41 11.86 -13.28
CA VAL A 190 12.02 12.30 -13.30
C VAL A 190 11.50 12.41 -14.74
N CYS A 191 10.31 11.83 -14.99
CA CYS A 191 9.65 11.90 -16.29
C CYS A 191 8.44 12.83 -16.30
N GLY A 192 7.82 13.05 -15.15
CA GLY A 192 6.65 13.92 -15.04
C GLY A 192 6.01 13.90 -13.67
N ARG A 193 5.10 14.86 -13.43
CA ARG A 193 4.33 14.97 -12.20
C ARG A 193 2.87 15.25 -12.50
N ILE A 194 1.98 14.65 -11.70
CA ILE A 194 0.52 14.87 -11.73
C ILE A 194 0.08 15.35 -10.35
N LYS A 195 -0.85 16.28 -10.30
CA LYS A 195 -1.48 16.71 -9.06
C LYS A 195 -2.41 15.60 -8.54
N LEU A 196 -2.25 15.22 -7.27
CA LEU A 196 -3.08 14.23 -6.58
C LEU A 196 -4.00 14.90 -5.55
N PRO A 197 -5.11 14.23 -5.18
CA PRO A 197 -5.84 14.61 -3.97
C PRO A 197 -4.97 14.41 -2.74
N ASN A 198 -5.37 14.99 -1.61
CA ASN A 198 -4.70 14.78 -0.33
C ASN A 198 -4.88 13.35 0.23
N ARG A 199 -4.11 13.05 1.28
CA ARG A 199 -4.21 11.85 2.13
C ARG A 199 -4.00 10.53 1.37
N VAL A 200 -3.12 10.53 0.36
CA VAL A 200 -2.76 9.32 -0.38
C VAL A 200 -1.73 8.53 0.42
N GLN A 201 -2.08 7.30 0.80
CA GLN A 201 -1.25 6.36 1.55
C GLN A 201 -0.82 5.16 0.71
N GLY A 202 -1.47 4.94 -0.43
CA GLY A 202 -1.15 3.83 -1.31
C GLY A 202 -1.62 4.07 -2.73
N LEU A 203 -0.98 3.43 -3.71
CA LEU A 203 -1.38 3.49 -5.10
C LEU A 203 -1.03 2.22 -5.86
N THR A 204 -1.84 1.91 -6.85
CA THR A 204 -1.53 0.85 -7.81
C THR A 204 -2.22 1.08 -9.14
N PHE A 205 -1.65 0.51 -10.21
CA PHE A 205 -2.29 0.46 -11.51
C PHE A 205 -2.85 -0.94 -11.79
N THR A 206 -3.99 -0.99 -12.43
CA THR A 206 -4.51 -2.22 -13.03
C THR A 206 -3.88 -2.47 -14.39
N SER A 207 -3.95 -3.69 -14.90
CA SER A 207 -3.40 -4.06 -16.23
C SER A 207 -3.99 -3.21 -17.37
N ASN A 208 -5.24 -2.76 -17.24
CA ASN A 208 -5.92 -1.90 -18.21
C ASN A 208 -5.75 -0.40 -17.95
N GLY A 209 -4.78 0.00 -17.11
CA GLY A 209 -4.36 1.40 -16.91
C GLY A 209 -5.26 2.24 -15.99
N ARG A 210 -6.11 1.62 -15.18
CA ARG A 210 -6.78 2.37 -14.11
C ARG A 210 -5.84 2.57 -12.94
N LEU A 211 -5.83 3.78 -12.39
CA LEU A 211 -5.13 4.12 -11.16
C LEU A 211 -6.10 4.00 -9.99
N ILE A 212 -5.71 3.28 -8.97
CA ILE A 212 -6.42 3.19 -7.69
C ILE A 212 -5.55 3.87 -6.64
N LEU A 213 -6.13 4.79 -5.90
CA LEU A 213 -5.50 5.47 -4.76
C LEU A 213 -6.15 4.98 -3.47
N SER A 214 -5.34 4.56 -2.51
CA SER A 214 -5.74 4.36 -1.12
C SER A 214 -5.56 5.69 -0.37
N ARG A 215 -6.64 6.22 0.20
CA ARG A 215 -6.62 7.49 0.91
C ARG A 215 -7.09 7.31 2.34
N SER A 216 -6.28 7.74 3.28
CA SER A 216 -6.55 7.56 4.70
C SER A 216 -6.03 8.71 5.54
N CYS A 217 -6.79 9.06 6.56
CA CYS A 217 -6.39 9.99 7.62
C CYS A 217 -7.20 9.70 8.88
N GLN A 218 -6.53 9.48 9.99
CA GLN A 218 -7.14 9.14 11.29
C GLN A 218 -7.22 10.33 12.25
N THR A 219 -6.77 11.52 11.85
CA THR A 219 -6.78 12.68 12.73
C THR A 219 -7.99 13.57 12.50
N ASN A 220 -8.51 14.16 13.59
CA ASN A 220 -9.50 15.22 13.59
C ASN A 220 -8.85 16.61 13.64
N SER A 221 -7.53 16.71 13.54
CA SER A 221 -6.78 17.96 13.66
C SER A 221 -7.12 18.97 12.57
N THR A 222 -7.74 18.53 11.49
CA THR A 222 -8.24 19.40 10.43
C THR A 222 -9.76 19.43 10.42
N LYS A 223 -10.36 20.54 10.00
CA LYS A 223 -11.82 20.69 9.75
C LYS A 223 -12.38 19.65 8.77
N ARG A 224 -11.53 18.81 8.16
CA ARG A 224 -11.88 17.81 7.15
C ARG A 224 -12.19 16.41 7.71
N GLY A 225 -11.97 16.19 9.02
CA GLY A 225 -12.32 14.93 9.70
C GLY A 225 -11.60 13.68 9.18
N TYR A 226 -12.09 12.54 9.58
CA TYR A 226 -11.59 11.22 9.17
C TYR A 226 -11.87 10.91 7.70
N LEU A 227 -10.93 10.24 7.03
CA LEU A 227 -11.08 9.75 5.67
C LEU A 227 -10.51 8.34 5.57
N HIS A 228 -11.28 7.40 5.04
CA HIS A 228 -10.85 6.04 4.74
C HIS A 228 -11.56 5.57 3.47
N GLN A 229 -10.87 5.63 2.34
CA GLN A 229 -11.47 5.28 1.05
C GLN A 229 -10.44 4.85 0.01
N MET A 230 -10.92 4.22 -1.04
CA MET A 230 -10.20 4.08 -2.30
C MET A 230 -10.88 4.90 -3.40
N ASP A 231 -10.08 5.61 -4.17
CA ASP A 231 -10.52 6.36 -5.35
C ASP A 231 -10.02 5.68 -6.62
N VAL A 232 -10.89 5.53 -7.61
CA VAL A 232 -10.55 4.92 -8.91
C VAL A 232 -10.57 5.98 -10.00
N TYR A 233 -9.47 6.04 -10.77
CA TYR A 233 -9.28 6.98 -11.88
C TYR A 233 -8.94 6.25 -13.18
N LYS A 234 -9.14 6.92 -14.30
CA LYS A 234 -8.61 6.53 -15.61
C LYS A 234 -7.71 7.64 -16.13
N PRO A 235 -6.46 7.71 -15.67
CA PRO A 235 -5.54 8.78 -16.06
C PRO A 235 -5.16 8.68 -17.53
N ASN A 236 -4.86 9.81 -18.15
CA ASN A 236 -4.26 9.85 -19.47
C ASN A 236 -2.74 9.81 -19.33
N LEU A 237 -2.16 8.64 -19.57
CA LEU A 237 -0.71 8.40 -19.45
C LEU A 237 0.03 8.52 -20.79
N LYS A 238 -0.67 8.77 -21.91
CA LYS A 238 -0.06 8.78 -23.26
C LYS A 238 0.99 9.87 -23.45
N LYS A 239 1.03 10.86 -22.56
CA LYS A 239 1.96 12.00 -22.62
C LYS A 239 2.99 11.99 -21.48
N ALA A 240 3.35 10.83 -20.96
CA ALA A 240 4.32 10.70 -19.85
C ALA A 240 5.75 11.17 -20.20
N GLY A 241 6.00 11.66 -21.39
CA GLY A 241 7.30 12.14 -21.84
C GLY A 241 7.36 13.60 -22.32
N ALA A 242 6.24 14.25 -22.65
CA ALA A 242 6.27 15.59 -23.27
C ALA A 242 4.98 16.40 -23.15
N GLY A 243 4.01 16.02 -22.34
CA GLY A 243 2.76 16.77 -22.24
C GLY A 243 2.07 16.66 -20.88
N LYS A 244 1.02 17.43 -20.67
CA LYS A 244 0.26 17.44 -19.42
C LYS A 244 -0.40 16.08 -19.16
N ILE A 245 0.24 15.25 -18.34
CA ILE A 245 -0.38 14.07 -17.77
C ILE A 245 -1.47 14.55 -16.80
N THR A 246 -2.67 14.03 -16.91
CA THR A 246 -3.76 14.38 -16.00
C THR A 246 -4.29 13.14 -15.30
N LEU A 247 -4.68 13.31 -14.04
CA LEU A 247 -5.35 12.27 -13.28
C LEU A 247 -6.72 11.91 -13.89
N GLY A 248 -7.35 12.85 -14.56
CA GLY A 248 -8.67 12.70 -15.14
C GLY A 248 -9.79 12.71 -14.08
N LYS A 249 -11.01 12.39 -14.51
CA LYS A 249 -12.16 12.32 -13.62
C LYS A 249 -12.08 11.10 -12.70
N ARG A 250 -12.41 11.28 -11.42
CA ARG A 250 -12.62 10.18 -10.48
C ARG A 250 -13.86 9.39 -10.88
N ASN A 251 -13.69 8.09 -11.15
CA ASN A 251 -14.75 7.22 -11.64
C ASN A 251 -15.56 6.55 -10.53
N LYS A 252 -14.92 6.34 -9.36
CA LYS A 252 -15.54 5.66 -8.23
C LYS A 252 -14.86 6.02 -6.92
N VAL A 253 -15.64 6.03 -5.85
CA VAL A 253 -15.21 6.11 -4.46
C VAL A 253 -15.69 4.87 -3.73
N ILE A 254 -14.82 4.25 -2.96
CA ILE A 254 -15.12 3.05 -2.16
C ILE A 254 -14.73 3.33 -0.72
N ASN A 255 -15.69 3.34 0.18
CA ASN A 255 -15.41 3.49 1.61
C ASN A 255 -14.72 2.23 2.15
N MET A 256 -13.67 2.44 2.94
CA MET A 256 -12.84 1.41 3.52
C MET A 256 -12.88 1.44 5.04
N PRO A 257 -12.50 0.34 5.72
CA PRO A 257 -12.20 0.37 7.15
C PRO A 257 -11.08 1.35 7.48
N SER A 258 -10.95 1.68 8.75
CA SER A 258 -9.98 2.67 9.23
C SER A 258 -8.54 2.33 8.87
N MET A 259 -7.80 3.35 8.48
CA MET A 259 -6.34 3.31 8.31
C MET A 259 -5.91 2.33 7.21
N ASN A 260 -6.55 2.44 6.04
CA ASN A 260 -6.11 1.76 4.83
C ASN A 260 -4.84 2.43 4.29
N GLU A 261 -3.83 1.60 4.08
CA GLU A 261 -2.47 1.97 3.68
C GLU A 261 -2.19 1.55 2.22
N GLU A 262 -1.00 1.04 1.94
CA GLU A 262 -0.59 0.63 0.61
C GLU A 262 -1.51 -0.42 0.00
N ILE A 263 -1.64 -0.37 -1.31
CA ILE A 263 -2.43 -1.29 -2.11
C ILE A 263 -1.60 -1.86 -3.26
N ALA A 264 -1.84 -3.12 -3.60
CA ALA A 264 -1.13 -3.76 -4.71
C ALA A 264 -2.07 -4.70 -5.50
N VAL A 265 -1.93 -4.70 -6.81
CA VAL A 265 -2.62 -5.67 -7.68
C VAL A 265 -1.74 -6.89 -7.89
N SER A 266 -2.33 -8.07 -7.77
CA SER A 266 -1.72 -9.33 -8.16
C SER A 266 -2.74 -10.22 -8.86
N GLY A 267 -2.53 -10.46 -10.14
CA GLY A 267 -3.48 -11.17 -11.00
C GLY A 267 -4.86 -10.48 -11.01
N LYS A 268 -5.90 -11.22 -10.67
CA LYS A 268 -7.29 -10.73 -10.66
C LYS A 268 -7.68 -10.00 -9.36
N TYR A 269 -6.75 -9.87 -8.39
CA TYR A 269 -7.06 -9.33 -7.08
C TYR A 269 -6.29 -8.06 -6.76
N LEU A 270 -6.98 -7.11 -6.15
CA LEU A 270 -6.42 -5.99 -5.42
C LEU A 270 -6.30 -6.40 -3.95
N TYR A 271 -5.15 -6.15 -3.37
CA TYR A 271 -4.86 -6.34 -1.96
C TYR A 271 -4.72 -4.96 -1.28
N VAL A 272 -5.30 -4.83 -0.10
CA VAL A 272 -5.31 -3.60 0.69
C VAL A 272 -4.72 -3.88 2.06
N ASN A 273 -3.65 -3.18 2.41
CA ASN A 273 -3.02 -3.22 3.73
C ASN A 273 -3.69 -2.24 4.69
N PHE A 274 -3.58 -2.49 6.00
CA PHE A 274 -4.14 -1.67 7.07
C PHE A 274 -3.17 -1.58 8.24
N GLU A 275 -2.98 -0.38 8.77
CA GLU A 275 -2.19 -0.20 10.00
C GLU A 275 -3.04 -0.25 11.28
N SER A 276 -4.36 -0.19 11.17
CA SER A 276 -5.30 -0.09 12.31
C SER A 276 -5.20 -1.23 13.33
N VAL A 277 -4.67 -2.38 12.95
CA VAL A 277 -4.43 -3.52 13.86
C VAL A 277 -3.56 -3.13 15.04
N GLN A 278 -2.59 -2.25 14.83
CA GLN A 278 -1.60 -1.84 15.83
C GLN A 278 -2.13 -0.79 16.81
N PHE A 279 -3.16 -0.04 16.42
CA PHE A 279 -3.68 1.06 17.23
C PHE A 279 -4.90 0.62 18.03
N THR A 280 -4.77 0.47 19.34
CA THR A 280 -5.86 0.06 20.25
C THR A 280 -7.00 1.08 20.29
N SER A 281 -6.72 2.35 20.03
CA SER A 281 -7.69 3.44 19.91
C SER A 281 -8.56 3.35 18.65
N ALA A 282 -8.15 2.57 17.63
CA ALA A 282 -8.93 2.42 16.41
C ALA A 282 -10.11 1.47 16.63
N THR A 283 -11.34 1.97 16.44
CA THR A 283 -12.57 1.20 16.66
C THR A 283 -12.87 0.16 15.57
N LYS A 284 -12.31 0.34 14.37
CA LYS A 284 -12.56 -0.51 13.19
C LYS A 284 -11.28 -1.19 12.72
N ARG A 285 -10.64 -1.92 13.63
CA ARG A 285 -9.33 -2.57 13.41
C ARG A 285 -9.43 -3.70 12.40
N VAL A 286 -8.42 -3.82 11.53
CA VAL A 286 -8.27 -4.87 10.52
C VAL A 286 -6.93 -5.56 10.71
N ASP A 287 -6.92 -6.88 10.94
CA ASP A 287 -5.71 -7.68 11.24
C ASP A 287 -5.10 -8.36 10.00
N ARG A 288 -5.58 -8.01 8.81
CA ARG A 288 -5.21 -8.70 7.57
C ARG A 288 -5.16 -7.79 6.36
N ILE A 289 -4.39 -8.18 5.39
CA ILE A 289 -4.44 -7.64 4.05
C ILE A 289 -5.71 -8.20 3.40
N CYS A 290 -6.64 -7.31 3.05
CA CYS A 290 -7.91 -7.67 2.46
C CYS A 290 -7.80 -7.82 0.94
N ALA A 291 -8.36 -8.87 0.37
CA ALA A 291 -8.34 -9.14 -1.06
C ALA A 291 -9.72 -8.90 -1.70
N PHE A 292 -9.74 -8.21 -2.83
CA PHE A 292 -10.94 -7.89 -3.62
C PHE A 292 -10.70 -8.20 -5.09
N LYS A 293 -11.71 -8.65 -5.84
CA LYS A 293 -11.58 -8.74 -7.31
C LYS A 293 -11.39 -7.35 -7.90
N VAL A 294 -10.37 -7.17 -8.75
CA VAL A 294 -10.12 -5.91 -9.47
C VAL A 294 -11.36 -5.46 -10.24
N ALA A 295 -12.06 -6.40 -10.88
CA ALA A 295 -13.30 -6.11 -11.61
C ALA A 295 -14.38 -5.47 -10.72
N ALA A 296 -14.53 -5.92 -9.47
CA ALA A 296 -15.50 -5.33 -8.53
C ALA A 296 -15.08 -3.92 -8.08
N VAL A 297 -13.78 -3.70 -7.87
CA VAL A 297 -13.23 -2.39 -7.51
C VAL A 297 -13.43 -1.39 -8.64
N THR A 298 -13.16 -1.76 -9.90
CA THR A 298 -13.15 -0.87 -11.05
C THR A 298 -14.50 -0.73 -11.77
N LYS A 299 -15.49 -1.55 -11.44
CA LYS A 299 -16.83 -1.48 -12.02
C LYS A 299 -17.46 -0.12 -11.70
N LYS A 300 -17.91 0.60 -12.74
CA LYS A 300 -18.67 1.85 -12.57
C LYS A 300 -19.95 1.59 -11.76
N GLU A 301 -20.31 2.48 -10.87
CA GLU A 301 -21.63 2.46 -10.26
C GLU A 301 -22.66 2.83 -11.34
N LYS A 302 -23.75 2.05 -11.42
CA LYS A 302 -24.90 2.43 -12.23
C LYS A 302 -25.48 3.71 -11.63
N ALA A 303 -25.65 4.76 -12.45
CA ALA A 303 -26.34 5.96 -12.02
C ALA A 303 -27.71 5.54 -11.44
N LYS A 304 -27.99 5.92 -10.21
CA LYS A 304 -29.33 5.75 -9.66
C LYS A 304 -30.29 6.56 -10.54
N LYS A 305 -31.16 5.88 -11.28
CA LYS A 305 -32.28 6.54 -11.96
C LYS A 305 -33.07 7.27 -10.87
N SER A 306 -33.05 8.59 -10.88
CA SER A 306 -33.95 9.39 -10.05
C SER A 306 -35.34 9.16 -10.60
N THR A 307 -36.14 8.36 -9.93
CA THR A 307 -37.59 8.32 -10.12
C THR A 307 -38.17 9.63 -9.59
N LYS A 308 -38.17 10.68 -10.42
CA LYS A 308 -39.06 11.79 -10.20
C LYS A 308 -40.48 11.26 -10.33
N LYS A 309 -41.13 10.99 -9.19
CA LYS A 309 -42.60 10.89 -9.16
C LYS A 309 -43.14 12.24 -9.64
N ARG A 310 -43.68 12.24 -10.85
CA ARG A 310 -44.56 13.33 -11.30
C ARG A 310 -45.86 13.23 -10.46
N THR A 311 -45.98 14.07 -9.47
CA THR A 311 -47.27 14.35 -8.86
C THR A 311 -48.14 15.09 -9.91
N LYS A 312 -49.11 14.38 -10.47
CA LYS A 312 -50.20 15.03 -11.21
C LYS A 312 -51.04 15.79 -10.20
N LYS A 313 -51.19 17.09 -10.44
CA LYS A 313 -52.28 17.90 -9.88
C LYS A 313 -53.55 17.54 -10.60
#